data_53e4dd892b8c5ddbc41d8598e1f590c5
#
_entry.id   53e4dd892b8c5ddbc41d8598e1f590c5
#
_cell.length_a   1.000
_cell.length_b   1.000
_cell.length_c   1.000
_cell.angle_alpha   90.00
_cell.angle_beta   90.00
_cell.angle_gamma   90.00
#
_symmetry.space_group_name_H-M   'P 1'
#
loop_
_entity.id
_entity.type
_entity.pdbx_description
1 polymer ?
#
loop_
_entity_poly.entity_id
_entity_poly.type
_entity_poly.pdbx_seq_one_letter_code
_entity_poly.pdbx_strand_id
1 'polypeptide(L)'
;MKTHAQVVVIGGGLIGCSILYHLTRLGWTDVVLLERDELTSGSTWHAAAGIHGLHDNNNISRLQYYTMQLYQELELETGQGCGIFQPGSLYLAPVSYTHLTLPTKRIV
;
A
#
# COMPACT_ATOMS: atom_id res chain seq x y z
N MET A 1 -15.82 -25.75 10.46
CA MET A 1 -15.63 -24.77 9.39
C MET A 1 -16.60 -23.62 9.61
N LYS A 2 -16.15 -22.36 9.53
CA LYS A 2 -17.03 -21.19 9.72
C LYS A 2 -18.00 -21.10 8.55
N THR A 3 -19.29 -21.01 8.81
CA THR A 3 -20.35 -21.01 7.79
C THR A 3 -20.87 -19.60 7.44
N HIS A 4 -20.56 -18.62 8.27
CA HIS A 4 -21.00 -17.24 8.13
C HIS A 4 -19.88 -16.30 8.55
N ALA A 5 -19.81 -15.13 7.91
CA ALA A 5 -18.92 -14.04 8.27
C ALA A 5 -19.59 -12.70 7.92
N GLN A 6 -19.31 -11.65 8.68
CA GLN A 6 -19.79 -10.30 8.37
C GLN A 6 -19.15 -9.76 7.09
N VAL A 7 -17.87 -10.03 6.92
CA VAL A 7 -17.12 -9.64 5.71
C VAL A 7 -16.27 -10.79 5.22
N VAL A 8 -16.29 -11.02 3.93
CA VAL A 8 -15.41 -11.98 3.25
C VAL A 8 -14.57 -11.21 2.23
N VAL A 9 -13.26 -11.29 2.38
CA VAL A 9 -12.28 -10.75 1.43
C VAL A 9 -11.82 -11.91 0.53
N ILE A 10 -11.96 -11.75 -0.78
CA ILE A 10 -11.55 -12.77 -1.74
C ILE A 10 -10.26 -12.31 -2.42
N GLY A 11 -9.20 -13.11 -2.25
CA GLY A 11 -7.87 -12.86 -2.77
C GLY A 11 -6.89 -12.39 -1.69
N GLY A 12 -5.82 -13.14 -1.49
CA GLY A 12 -4.76 -12.92 -0.51
C GLY A 12 -3.53 -12.20 -1.06
N GLY A 13 -3.70 -11.34 -2.06
CA GLY A 13 -2.66 -10.43 -2.52
C GLY A 13 -2.50 -9.22 -1.62
N LEU A 14 -1.64 -8.27 -2.00
CA LEU A 14 -1.38 -7.05 -1.25
C LEU A 14 -2.68 -6.30 -0.86
N ILE A 15 -3.59 -6.15 -1.81
CA ILE A 15 -4.85 -5.42 -1.58
C ILE A 15 -5.73 -6.16 -0.59
N GLY A 16 -5.95 -7.46 -0.77
CA GLY A 16 -6.80 -8.24 0.13
C GLY A 16 -6.24 -8.31 1.55
N CYS A 17 -4.93 -8.51 1.70
CA CYS A 17 -4.27 -8.47 3.00
C CYS A 17 -4.39 -7.09 3.66
N SER A 18 -4.21 -6.01 2.89
CA SER A 18 -4.37 -4.64 3.38
C SER A 18 -5.81 -4.37 3.83
N ILE A 19 -6.81 -4.79 3.07
CA ILE A 19 -8.22 -4.64 3.45
C ILE A 19 -8.50 -5.38 4.76
N LEU A 20 -8.08 -6.64 4.86
CA LEU A 20 -8.26 -7.42 6.08
C LEU A 20 -7.62 -6.75 7.29
N TYR A 21 -6.37 -6.30 7.15
CA TYR A 21 -5.64 -5.60 8.20
C TYR A 21 -6.38 -4.34 8.67
N HIS A 22 -6.83 -3.50 7.74
CA HIS A 22 -7.53 -2.27 8.10
C HIS A 22 -8.91 -2.53 8.71
N LEU A 23 -9.63 -3.53 8.23
CA LEU A 23 -10.90 -3.94 8.84
C LEU A 23 -10.72 -4.34 10.29
N THR A 24 -9.69 -5.15 10.60
CA THR A 24 -9.41 -5.55 11.98
C THR A 24 -9.00 -4.36 12.84
N ARG A 25 -8.21 -3.43 12.32
CA ARG A 25 -7.88 -2.17 13.03
C ARG A 25 -9.09 -1.28 13.29
N LEU A 26 -10.10 -1.35 12.44
CA LEU A 26 -11.39 -0.64 12.63
C LEU A 26 -12.36 -1.38 13.57
N GLY A 27 -11.93 -2.50 14.16
CA GLY A 27 -12.72 -3.25 15.13
C GLY A 27 -13.61 -4.35 14.53
N TRP A 28 -13.49 -4.64 13.25
CA TRP A 28 -14.19 -5.75 12.63
C TRP A 28 -13.49 -7.07 12.99
N THR A 29 -14.19 -7.93 13.74
CA THR A 29 -13.63 -9.20 14.23
C THR A 29 -14.16 -10.42 13.49
N ASP A 30 -15.32 -10.28 12.84
CA ASP A 30 -15.96 -11.35 12.08
C ASP A 30 -15.65 -11.22 10.59
N VAL A 31 -14.38 -11.28 10.25
CA VAL A 31 -13.85 -11.16 8.88
C VAL A 31 -13.12 -12.43 8.48
N VAL A 32 -13.21 -12.78 7.20
CA VAL A 32 -12.55 -13.96 6.62
C VAL A 32 -11.86 -13.55 5.32
N LEU A 33 -10.63 -13.98 5.14
CA LEU A 33 -9.92 -13.89 3.86
C LEU A 33 -9.87 -15.27 3.22
N LEU A 34 -10.24 -15.33 1.96
CA LEU A 34 -10.17 -16.54 1.14
C LEU A 34 -9.11 -16.36 0.06
N GLU A 35 -8.13 -17.24 0.06
CA GLU A 35 -7.11 -17.35 -0.99
C GLU A 35 -7.15 -18.77 -1.56
N ARG A 36 -7.04 -18.89 -2.86
CA ARG A 36 -7.07 -20.22 -3.54
C ARG A 36 -5.73 -20.92 -3.55
N ASP A 37 -4.64 -20.20 -3.28
CA ASP A 37 -3.26 -20.66 -3.33
C ASP A 37 -2.50 -20.06 -2.13
N GLU A 38 -1.24 -19.76 -2.26
CA GLU A 38 -0.45 -19.08 -1.23
C GLU A 38 -0.72 -17.56 -1.23
N LEU A 39 -0.61 -16.95 -0.06
CA LEU A 39 -0.68 -15.49 0.05
C LEU A 39 0.37 -14.84 -0.85
N THR A 40 -0.02 -13.82 -1.58
CA THR A 40 0.82 -13.02 -2.48
C THR A 40 1.33 -13.72 -3.74
N SER A 41 0.99 -14.98 -3.99
CA SER A 41 1.49 -15.78 -5.12
C SER A 41 1.09 -15.28 -6.51
N GLY A 42 0.05 -14.45 -6.59
CA GLY A 42 -0.45 -13.88 -7.85
C GLY A 42 0.32 -12.63 -8.31
N SER A 43 -0.42 -11.60 -8.72
CA SER A 43 0.15 -10.34 -9.24
C SER A 43 1.08 -9.62 -8.26
N THR A 44 0.87 -9.79 -6.97
CA THR A 44 1.71 -9.17 -5.93
C THR A 44 3.15 -9.65 -6.02
N TRP A 45 3.37 -10.94 -6.23
CA TRP A 45 4.73 -11.51 -6.41
C TRP A 45 5.43 -11.00 -7.68
N HIS A 46 4.65 -10.68 -8.73
CA HIS A 46 5.19 -10.25 -10.01
C HIS A 46 5.38 -8.73 -10.12
N ALA A 47 5.03 -7.99 -9.08
CA ALA A 47 5.16 -6.53 -9.07
C ALA A 47 6.62 -6.11 -8.88
N ALA A 48 7.02 -5.02 -9.55
CA ALA A 48 8.34 -4.42 -9.40
C ALA A 48 8.55 -3.73 -8.04
N ALA A 49 7.50 -3.62 -7.24
CA ALA A 49 7.49 -3.03 -5.89
C ALA A 49 7.99 -1.57 -5.83
N GLY A 50 7.82 -0.82 -6.91
CA GLY A 50 8.11 0.62 -6.92
C GLY A 50 7.04 1.42 -6.15
N ILE A 51 7.46 2.19 -5.15
CA ILE A 51 6.58 3.08 -4.41
C ILE A 51 7.00 4.52 -4.72
N HIS A 52 6.05 5.32 -5.20
CA HIS A 52 6.29 6.71 -5.60
C HIS A 52 5.43 7.64 -4.74
N GLY A 53 6.05 8.59 -4.04
CA GLY A 53 5.32 9.59 -3.25
C GLY A 53 4.71 10.73 -4.07
N LEU A 54 5.18 10.92 -5.31
CA LEU A 54 4.72 11.96 -6.21
C LEU A 54 3.85 11.37 -7.32
N HIS A 55 2.66 11.92 -7.49
CA HIS A 55 1.74 11.56 -8.56
C HIS A 55 0.90 12.76 -8.96
N ASP A 56 0.49 12.85 -10.23
CA ASP A 56 -0.34 13.96 -10.74
C ASP A 56 -1.71 14.04 -10.05
N ASN A 57 -2.19 12.92 -9.55
CA ASN A 57 -3.43 12.85 -8.78
C ASN A 57 -3.14 12.91 -7.28
N ASN A 58 -3.68 13.95 -6.63
CA ASN A 58 -3.49 14.17 -5.19
C ASN A 58 -3.99 13.01 -4.30
N ASN A 59 -5.05 12.33 -4.69
CA ASN A 59 -5.58 11.20 -3.91
C ASN A 59 -4.62 10.02 -3.96
N ILE A 60 -4.02 9.76 -5.11
CA ILE A 60 -3.02 8.70 -5.27
C ILE A 60 -1.75 9.06 -4.50
N SER A 61 -1.28 10.31 -4.58
CA SER A 61 -0.14 10.77 -3.77
C SER A 61 -0.37 10.58 -2.27
N ARG A 62 -1.57 10.91 -1.79
CA ARG A 62 -1.94 10.72 -0.37
C ARG A 62 -1.96 9.25 0.03
N LEU A 63 -2.52 8.38 -0.84
CA LEU A 63 -2.55 6.94 -0.61
C LEU A 63 -1.15 6.34 -0.56
N GLN A 64 -0.28 6.74 -1.48
CA GLN A 64 1.11 6.27 -1.51
C GLN A 64 1.91 6.75 -0.30
N TYR A 65 1.71 8.00 0.12
CA TYR A 65 2.33 8.52 1.35
C TYR A 65 1.88 7.75 2.59
N TYR A 66 0.58 7.51 2.71
CA TYR A 66 0.05 6.66 3.78
C TYR A 66 0.66 5.26 3.75
N THR A 67 0.79 4.67 2.56
CA THR A 67 1.39 3.34 2.39
C THR A 67 2.83 3.30 2.89
N MET A 68 3.65 4.32 2.58
CA MET A 68 5.03 4.39 3.08
C MET A 68 5.09 4.46 4.60
N GLN A 69 4.22 5.25 5.23
CA GLN A 69 4.13 5.33 6.69
C GLN A 69 3.68 3.99 7.28
N LEU A 70 2.66 3.36 6.69
CA LEU A 70 2.15 2.07 7.14
C LEU A 70 3.22 0.98 7.12
N TYR A 71 4.06 0.93 6.10
CA TYR A 71 5.16 -0.04 6.06
C TYR A 71 6.15 0.16 7.19
N GLN A 72 6.49 1.41 7.54
CA GLN A 72 7.35 1.68 8.68
C GLN A 72 6.69 1.24 10.00
N GLU A 73 5.39 1.51 10.16
CA GLU A 73 4.62 1.03 11.31
C GLU A 73 4.61 -0.50 11.40
N LEU A 74 4.39 -1.18 10.27
CA LEU A 74 4.40 -2.64 10.20
C LEU A 74 5.75 -3.25 10.55
N GLU A 75 6.86 -2.64 10.11
CA GLU A 75 8.20 -3.08 10.51
C GLU A 75 8.40 -3.00 12.04
N LEU A 76 7.93 -1.91 12.65
CA LEU A 76 8.00 -1.74 14.12
C LEU A 76 7.08 -2.73 14.85
N GLU A 77 5.88 -2.95 14.32
CA GLU A 77 4.87 -3.80 14.96
C GLU A 77 5.23 -5.30 14.88
N THR A 78 5.77 -5.73 13.74
CA THR A 78 6.06 -7.15 13.48
C THR A 78 7.51 -7.53 13.75
N GLY A 79 8.43 -6.59 13.81
CA GLY A 79 9.86 -6.85 13.84
C GLY A 79 10.43 -7.42 12.54
N GLN A 80 9.64 -7.46 11.47
CA GLN A 80 10.04 -7.96 10.16
C GLN A 80 10.23 -6.81 9.18
N GLY A 81 11.40 -6.73 8.56
CA GLY A 81 11.67 -5.72 7.54
C GLY A 81 10.82 -5.90 6.30
N CYS A 82 10.22 -4.81 5.81
CA CYS A 82 9.47 -4.77 4.55
C CYS A 82 10.39 -4.54 3.33
N GLY A 83 11.68 -4.37 3.55
CA GLY A 83 12.67 -4.15 2.50
C GLY A 83 12.55 -2.79 1.81
N ILE A 84 12.02 -1.78 2.50
CA ILE A 84 11.88 -0.44 1.93
C ILE A 84 13.25 0.24 1.90
N PHE A 85 13.63 0.65 0.69
CA PHE A 85 14.79 1.49 0.45
C PHE A 85 14.32 2.81 -0.16
N GLN A 86 14.71 3.94 0.44
CA GLN A 86 14.29 5.27 0.05
C GLN A 86 15.47 6.08 -0.55
N PRO A 87 15.88 5.81 -1.80
CA PRO A 87 16.97 6.55 -2.43
C PRO A 87 16.54 7.95 -2.87
N GLY A 88 15.25 8.24 -2.82
CA GLY A 88 14.64 9.39 -3.47
C GLY A 88 14.38 9.17 -4.95
N SER A 89 13.69 10.12 -5.56
CA SER A 89 13.40 10.12 -6.99
C SER A 89 13.52 11.52 -7.57
N LEU A 90 13.94 11.59 -8.83
CA LEU A 90 14.02 12.83 -9.59
C LEU A 90 13.05 12.77 -10.76
N TYR A 91 12.14 13.73 -10.82
CA TYR A 91 11.24 13.89 -11.95
C TYR A 91 11.75 14.99 -12.86
N LEU A 92 11.95 14.66 -14.14
CA LEU A 92 12.31 15.64 -15.15
C LEU A 92 11.02 16.12 -15.84
N ALA A 93 10.70 17.40 -15.67
CA ALA A 93 9.59 18.03 -16.38
C ALA A 93 10.14 18.66 -17.67
N PRO A 94 9.62 18.30 -18.86
CA PRO A 94 9.94 19.04 -20.09
C PRO A 94 9.43 20.48 -19.98
N VAL A 95 10.03 21.38 -20.76
CA VAL A 95 9.77 22.83 -20.69
C VAL A 95 8.28 23.19 -20.78
N SER A 96 7.50 22.40 -21.52
CA SER A 96 6.04 22.55 -21.61
C SER A 96 5.27 22.31 -20.31
N TYR A 97 5.89 21.70 -19.31
CA TYR A 97 5.30 21.41 -18.01
C TYR A 97 5.92 22.18 -16.86
N THR A 98 6.80 23.15 -17.12
CA THR A 98 7.50 23.91 -16.07
C THR A 98 6.59 24.79 -15.24
N HIS A 99 5.35 25.02 -15.66
CA HIS A 99 4.31 25.74 -14.93
C HIS A 99 3.46 24.84 -14.02
N LEU A 100 3.64 23.53 -14.05
CA LEU A 100 3.01 22.65 -13.08
C LEU A 100 3.67 22.89 -11.73
N THR A 101 2.96 23.57 -10.83
CA THR A 101 3.36 23.68 -9.45
C THR A 101 3.31 22.32 -8.79
N LEU A 102 4.46 21.68 -8.67
CA LEU A 102 4.60 20.54 -7.77
C LEU A 102 4.22 21.01 -6.35
N PRO A 103 3.40 20.24 -5.62
CA PRO A 103 3.12 20.58 -4.24
C PRO A 103 4.44 20.58 -3.46
N THR A 104 4.94 21.78 -3.16
CA THR A 104 6.19 22.02 -2.44
C THR A 104 6.07 21.73 -0.95
N LYS A 105 5.47 20.64 -0.55
CA LYS A 105 5.70 20.14 0.79
C LYS A 105 6.95 19.30 0.73
N ARG A 106 8.05 19.84 1.27
CA ARG A 106 9.19 19.04 1.67
C ARG A 106 8.67 17.91 2.54
N ILE A 107 8.63 16.72 1.99
CA ILE A 107 8.54 15.50 2.76
C ILE A 107 9.99 15.18 3.11
N VAL A 108 10.36 15.55 4.30
CA VAL A 108 11.63 15.13 4.89
C VAL A 108 11.39 13.81 5.58
#